data_dad1f308bfc7eb4c5a0ee47a19039869
#
_entry.id   dad1f308bfc7eb4c5a0ee47a19039869
#
_cell.length_a   1.000
_cell.length_b   1.000
_cell.length_c   1.000
_cell.angle_alpha   90.00
_cell.angle_beta   90.00
_cell.angle_gamma   90.00
#
_symmetry.space_group_name_H-M   'P 1'
#
loop_
_entity.id
_entity.type
_entity.pdbx_description
1 polymer ?
#
loop_
_entity_poly.entity_id
_entity_poly.type
_entity_poly.pdbx_seq_one_letter_code
_entity_poly.pdbx_strand_id
1 'polypeptide(L)'
;MRRPIIAGNWKMNNTASQGVALVNAIAPLVTEANCDVVVCVPAINIPAISEAIKGTNIKLGAENVHFAEKGAYTGEISAAMLLEYGVEYVIIGHSERRQYFGETDETVNKRTLTALANGITPIVCIGELLEERESGKTEEVLATQIHEGLKGIEDITKIVIAYEPVWAIGTGKTATAEQANETIAFIRKTVGEMFCPKCAEALRIQYGGSMNAGNCKELMAMPEIDGGLIGGASLKAPDFAAIVNFDK
;
A
#
# COMPACT_ATOMS: atom_id res chain seq x y z
N MET A 1 -5.16 6.40 -18.84
CA MET A 1 -5.33 5.18 -18.01
C MET A 1 -4.25 5.20 -16.96
N ARG A 2 -4.58 4.98 -15.69
CA ARG A 2 -3.62 4.94 -14.58
C ARG A 2 -2.79 3.64 -14.70
N ARG A 3 -1.45 3.73 -14.48
CA ARG A 3 -0.60 2.55 -14.47
C ARG A 3 -0.89 1.73 -13.21
N PRO A 4 -1.23 0.45 -13.31
CA PRO A 4 -1.51 -0.37 -12.12
C PRO A 4 -0.29 -0.53 -11.21
N ILE A 5 -0.53 -0.80 -9.92
CA ILE A 5 0.51 -1.07 -8.94
C ILE A 5 0.14 -2.27 -8.06
N ILE A 6 0.97 -3.30 -8.05
CA ILE A 6 0.84 -4.46 -7.16
C ILE A 6 1.97 -4.41 -6.15
N ALA A 7 1.60 -4.14 -4.88
CA ALA A 7 2.54 -4.02 -3.78
C ALA A 7 2.35 -5.18 -2.79
N GLY A 8 3.39 -5.95 -2.56
CA GLY A 8 3.43 -6.98 -1.52
C GLY A 8 3.73 -6.35 -0.17
N ASN A 9 2.84 -6.48 0.80
CA ASN A 9 3.08 -6.16 2.20
C ASN A 9 3.46 -7.45 2.93
N TRP A 10 4.75 -7.62 3.21
CA TRP A 10 5.23 -8.85 3.85
C TRP A 10 4.88 -8.93 5.33
N LYS A 11 4.57 -7.79 5.93
CA LYS A 11 4.32 -7.68 7.37
C LYS A 11 5.50 -8.28 8.16
N MET A 12 5.28 -8.79 9.35
CA MET A 12 6.33 -9.39 10.18
C MET A 12 6.65 -10.84 9.73
N ASN A 13 7.13 -10.98 8.48
CA ASN A 13 7.51 -12.29 7.93
C ASN A 13 8.88 -12.22 7.26
N ASN A 14 9.49 -13.39 7.10
CA ASN A 14 10.77 -13.64 6.45
C ASN A 14 11.99 -13.07 7.22
N THR A 15 12.97 -13.92 7.42
CA THR A 15 14.34 -13.48 7.69
C THR A 15 14.96 -12.90 6.43
N ALA A 16 16.10 -12.22 6.51
CA ALA A 16 16.76 -11.64 5.34
C ALA A 16 17.07 -12.69 4.26
N SER A 17 17.58 -13.87 4.64
CA SER A 17 17.86 -14.95 3.70
C SER A 17 16.60 -15.54 3.04
N GLN A 18 15.50 -15.69 3.79
CA GLN A 18 14.22 -16.12 3.25
C GLN A 18 13.65 -15.07 2.29
N GLY A 19 13.77 -13.79 2.63
CA GLY A 19 13.36 -12.68 1.78
C GLY A 19 14.11 -12.65 0.45
N VAL A 20 15.42 -12.80 0.48
CA VAL A 20 16.26 -12.90 -0.73
C VAL A 20 15.83 -14.09 -1.59
N ALA A 21 15.61 -15.27 -0.99
CA ALA A 21 15.14 -16.44 -1.72
C ALA A 21 13.78 -16.19 -2.37
N LEU A 22 12.86 -15.53 -1.66
CA LEU A 22 11.53 -15.22 -2.19
C LEU A 22 11.61 -14.24 -3.36
N VAL A 23 12.38 -13.16 -3.24
CA VAL A 23 12.54 -12.16 -4.32
C VAL A 23 13.20 -12.81 -5.55
N ASN A 24 14.22 -13.62 -5.37
CA ASN A 24 14.87 -14.35 -6.46
C ASN A 24 13.90 -15.30 -7.18
N ALA A 25 12.93 -15.86 -6.46
CA ALA A 25 11.88 -16.69 -7.07
C ALA A 25 10.78 -15.85 -7.77
N ILE A 26 10.49 -14.64 -7.30
CA ILE A 26 9.51 -13.71 -7.89
C ILE A 26 10.07 -13.09 -9.18
N ALA A 27 11.31 -12.59 -9.15
CA ALA A 27 11.87 -11.76 -10.20
C ALA A 27 11.72 -12.32 -11.62
N PRO A 28 12.06 -13.59 -11.91
CA PRO A 28 11.90 -14.14 -13.26
C PRO A 28 10.44 -14.29 -13.70
N LEU A 29 9.50 -14.32 -12.77
CA LEU A 29 8.07 -14.50 -13.06
C LEU A 29 7.34 -13.19 -13.38
N VAL A 30 7.96 -12.05 -13.09
CA VAL A 30 7.33 -10.72 -13.22
C VAL A 30 8.04 -9.78 -14.19
N THR A 31 9.03 -10.26 -14.95
CA THR A 31 9.82 -9.46 -15.90
C THR A 31 8.97 -8.70 -16.93
N GLU A 32 7.89 -9.33 -17.38
CA GLU A 32 6.96 -8.81 -18.40
C GLU A 32 5.70 -8.17 -17.78
N ALA A 33 5.79 -7.67 -16.54
CA ALA A 33 4.65 -7.07 -15.86
C ALA A 33 4.26 -5.72 -16.48
N ASN A 34 2.97 -5.51 -16.73
CA ASN A 34 2.40 -4.25 -17.19
C ASN A 34 2.03 -3.28 -16.06
N CYS A 35 2.46 -3.56 -14.84
CA CYS A 35 2.23 -2.77 -13.63
C CYS A 35 3.54 -2.45 -12.91
N ASP A 36 3.48 -1.55 -11.93
CA ASP A 36 4.55 -1.38 -10.95
C ASP A 36 4.51 -2.56 -9.97
N VAL A 37 5.63 -3.27 -9.83
CA VAL A 37 5.79 -4.40 -8.90
C VAL A 37 6.60 -3.91 -7.71
N VAL A 38 5.99 -3.90 -6.52
CA VAL A 38 6.61 -3.39 -5.29
C VAL A 38 6.65 -4.49 -4.23
N VAL A 39 7.74 -4.59 -3.48
CA VAL A 39 7.80 -5.42 -2.26
C VAL A 39 8.10 -4.54 -1.06
N CYS A 40 7.12 -4.42 -0.16
CA CYS A 40 7.28 -3.70 1.10
C CYS A 40 7.67 -4.72 2.17
N VAL A 41 8.87 -4.54 2.74
CA VAL A 41 9.53 -5.55 3.57
C VAL A 41 9.85 -4.99 4.96
N PRO A 42 9.99 -5.86 5.99
CA PRO A 42 10.48 -5.46 7.30
C PRO A 42 11.82 -4.73 7.20
N ALA A 43 12.05 -3.71 8.05
CA ALA A 43 13.24 -2.87 8.00
C ALA A 43 14.55 -3.66 8.01
N ILE A 44 14.59 -4.77 8.77
CA ILE A 44 15.77 -5.65 8.84
C ILE A 44 16.10 -6.34 7.50
N ASN A 45 15.13 -6.44 6.60
CA ASN A 45 15.31 -7.09 5.30
C ASN A 45 15.73 -6.11 4.21
N ILE A 46 15.52 -4.80 4.40
CA ILE A 46 15.75 -3.75 3.39
C ILE A 46 17.15 -3.85 2.78
N PRO A 47 18.28 -3.92 3.54
CA PRO A 47 19.60 -4.00 2.97
C PRO A 47 19.81 -5.20 2.05
N ALA A 48 19.33 -6.36 2.45
CA ALA A 48 19.50 -7.59 1.69
C ALA A 48 18.63 -7.61 0.42
N ILE A 49 17.39 -7.12 0.52
CA ILE A 49 16.47 -7.05 -0.62
C ILE A 49 16.91 -6.00 -1.62
N SER A 50 17.42 -4.85 -1.17
CA SER A 50 18.00 -3.81 -2.04
C SER A 50 19.07 -4.38 -3.00
N GLU A 51 19.95 -5.25 -2.49
CA GLU A 51 20.94 -5.92 -3.33
C GLU A 51 20.30 -6.98 -4.27
N ALA A 52 19.35 -7.76 -3.75
CA ALA A 52 18.74 -8.87 -4.50
C ALA A 52 17.88 -8.43 -5.69
N ILE A 53 17.28 -7.22 -5.63
CA ILE A 53 16.44 -6.71 -6.72
C ILE A 53 17.20 -5.97 -7.81
N LYS A 54 18.53 -5.75 -7.67
CA LYS A 54 19.31 -5.05 -8.68
C LYS A 54 19.20 -5.72 -10.05
N GLY A 55 18.88 -4.92 -11.05
CA GLY A 55 18.69 -5.39 -12.43
C GLY A 55 17.34 -6.06 -12.69
N THR A 56 16.41 -6.02 -11.73
CA THR A 56 15.02 -6.48 -11.90
C THR A 56 14.08 -5.28 -12.07
N ASN A 57 12.81 -5.54 -12.39
CA ASN A 57 11.74 -4.53 -12.41
C ASN A 57 11.00 -4.40 -11.06
N ILE A 58 11.47 -5.07 -10.01
CA ILE A 58 10.89 -5.00 -8.67
C ILE A 58 11.42 -3.74 -7.96
N LYS A 59 10.51 -3.00 -7.35
CA LYS A 59 10.78 -1.80 -6.56
C LYS A 59 10.74 -2.13 -5.08
N LEU A 60 11.62 -1.48 -4.31
CA LEU A 60 11.70 -1.66 -2.86
C LEU A 60 10.76 -0.71 -2.13
N GLY A 61 10.00 -1.26 -1.20
CA GLY A 61 9.17 -0.54 -0.26
C GLY A 61 9.53 -0.86 1.18
N ALA A 62 9.17 0.05 2.08
CA ALA A 62 9.21 -0.14 3.53
C ALA A 62 7.80 -0.26 4.09
N GLU A 63 7.67 -0.84 5.29
CA GLU A 63 6.37 -1.04 5.96
C GLU A 63 6.01 0.12 6.90
N ASN A 64 6.92 1.04 7.14
CA ASN A 64 6.73 2.24 7.94
C ASN A 64 7.90 3.22 7.76
N VAL A 65 7.69 4.48 8.17
CA VAL A 65 8.71 5.52 8.30
C VAL A 65 8.33 6.44 9.45
N HIS A 66 9.30 6.92 10.24
CA HIS A 66 9.04 7.92 11.26
C HIS A 66 9.02 9.34 10.65
N PHE A 67 8.26 10.24 11.26
CA PHE A 67 8.12 11.63 10.78
C PHE A 67 9.28 12.55 11.18
N ALA A 68 10.12 12.17 12.15
CA ALA A 68 11.31 12.93 12.52
C ALA A 68 12.52 12.46 11.70
N GLU A 69 13.37 13.40 11.31
CA GLU A 69 14.60 13.10 10.55
C GLU A 69 15.59 12.25 11.35
N LYS A 70 15.71 12.53 12.65
CA LYS A 70 16.58 11.83 13.61
C LYS A 70 16.19 12.17 15.03
N GLY A 71 16.71 11.46 16.02
CA GLY A 71 16.52 11.82 17.42
C GLY A 71 16.27 10.65 18.34
N ALA A 72 15.74 10.94 19.54
CA ALA A 72 15.46 9.98 20.58
C ALA A 72 14.14 9.24 20.33
N TYR A 73 14.11 8.43 19.28
CA TYR A 73 12.97 7.62 18.85
C TYR A 73 13.40 6.16 18.72
N THR A 74 13.74 5.54 19.85
CA THR A 74 14.28 4.17 19.90
C THR A 74 13.36 3.19 19.17
N GLY A 75 13.90 2.48 18.16
CA GLY A 75 13.16 1.50 17.35
C GLY A 75 12.56 2.04 16.06
N GLU A 76 12.50 3.36 15.86
CA GLU A 76 11.96 3.98 14.64
C GLU A 76 13.01 4.05 13.52
N ILE A 77 12.52 4.11 12.28
CA ILE A 77 13.31 4.20 11.05
C ILE A 77 13.03 5.53 10.37
N SER A 78 14.06 6.33 10.11
CA SER A 78 13.94 7.62 9.41
C SER A 78 13.93 7.47 7.89
N ALA A 79 13.46 8.50 7.19
CA ALA A 79 13.49 8.53 5.72
C ALA A 79 14.91 8.41 5.16
N ALA A 80 15.91 9.05 5.79
CA ALA A 80 17.30 8.96 5.38
C ALA A 80 17.85 7.52 5.43
N MET A 81 17.48 6.73 6.47
CA MET A 81 17.85 5.31 6.56
C MET A 81 17.25 4.48 5.45
N LEU A 82 16.03 4.78 5.00
CA LEU A 82 15.36 4.10 3.89
C LEU A 82 16.00 4.45 2.55
N LEU A 83 16.30 5.72 2.33
CA LEU A 83 16.87 6.21 1.07
C LEU A 83 18.29 5.68 0.82
N GLU A 84 19.06 5.40 1.86
CA GLU A 84 20.41 4.78 1.73
C GLU A 84 20.36 3.47 0.95
N TYR A 85 19.24 2.73 1.05
CA TYR A 85 19.03 1.46 0.37
C TYR A 85 18.10 1.56 -0.86
N GLY A 86 17.79 2.78 -1.32
CA GLY A 86 16.98 2.97 -2.53
C GLY A 86 15.52 2.61 -2.36
N VAL A 87 14.96 2.77 -1.16
CA VAL A 87 13.51 2.58 -0.94
C VAL A 87 12.74 3.63 -1.70
N GLU A 88 11.83 3.21 -2.58
CA GLU A 88 10.99 4.07 -3.41
C GLU A 88 9.58 4.25 -2.84
N TYR A 89 9.08 3.28 -2.07
CA TYR A 89 7.72 3.26 -1.53
C TYR A 89 7.72 3.04 -0.01
N VAL A 90 6.68 3.52 0.67
CA VAL A 90 6.48 3.22 2.09
C VAL A 90 5.00 3.10 2.43
N ILE A 91 4.62 2.03 3.12
CA ILE A 91 3.28 1.86 3.67
C ILE A 91 3.15 2.76 4.89
N ILE A 92 2.06 3.53 4.98
CA ILE A 92 1.78 4.44 6.09
C ILE A 92 0.34 4.24 6.56
N GLY A 93 0.15 4.14 7.87
CA GLY A 93 -1.17 4.05 8.48
C GLY A 93 -1.89 2.74 8.24
N HIS A 94 -1.15 1.64 7.96
CA HIS A 94 -1.75 0.30 7.83
C HIS A 94 -2.64 -0.01 9.02
N SER A 95 -3.77 -0.70 8.80
CA SER A 95 -4.77 -1.00 9.84
C SER A 95 -4.17 -1.66 11.09
N GLU A 96 -3.20 -2.56 10.95
CA GLU A 96 -2.49 -3.17 12.08
C GLU A 96 -1.73 -2.12 12.91
N ARG A 97 -1.15 -1.08 12.28
CA ARG A 97 -0.43 -0.03 13.01
C ARG A 97 -1.38 0.91 13.73
N ARG A 98 -2.53 1.19 13.14
CA ARG A 98 -3.61 1.92 13.82
C ARG A 98 -4.13 1.14 15.02
N GLN A 99 -4.38 -0.15 14.85
CA GLN A 99 -4.98 -1.01 15.87
C GLN A 99 -4.01 -1.37 17.01
N TYR A 100 -2.76 -1.73 16.69
CA TYR A 100 -1.83 -2.29 17.68
C TYR A 100 -0.76 -1.31 18.17
N PHE A 101 -0.46 -0.26 17.40
CA PHE A 101 0.62 0.68 17.68
C PHE A 101 0.14 2.13 17.86
N GLY A 102 -1.18 2.36 17.93
CA GLY A 102 -1.77 3.64 18.24
C GLY A 102 -1.54 4.73 17.20
N GLU A 103 -1.33 4.36 15.93
CA GLU A 103 -1.26 5.35 14.85
C GLU A 103 -2.63 6.00 14.63
N THR A 104 -2.64 7.33 14.54
CA THR A 104 -3.81 8.18 14.29
C THR A 104 -3.70 8.86 12.93
N ASP A 105 -4.76 9.47 12.45
CA ASP A 105 -4.72 10.23 11.18
C ASP A 105 -3.70 11.37 11.24
N GLU A 106 -3.49 12.00 12.42
CA GLU A 106 -2.45 12.99 12.63
C GLU A 106 -1.04 12.41 12.42
N THR A 107 -0.75 11.23 12.99
CA THR A 107 0.57 10.59 12.81
C THR A 107 0.75 10.07 11.39
N VAL A 108 -0.31 9.57 10.76
CA VAL A 108 -0.33 9.17 9.34
C VAL A 108 -0.01 10.39 8.46
N ASN A 109 -0.64 11.53 8.71
CA ASN A 109 -0.38 12.76 7.98
C ASN A 109 1.10 13.20 8.08
N LYS A 110 1.64 13.28 9.31
CA LYS A 110 3.04 13.65 9.53
C LYS A 110 4.02 12.73 8.79
N ARG A 111 3.80 11.40 8.83
CA ARG A 111 4.61 10.42 8.13
C ARG A 111 4.50 10.56 6.61
N THR A 112 3.29 10.82 6.10
CA THR A 112 3.03 11.02 4.67
C THR A 112 3.75 12.25 4.14
N LEU A 113 3.66 13.38 4.84
CA LEU A 113 4.37 14.61 4.48
C LEU A 113 5.89 14.41 4.51
N THR A 114 6.40 13.69 5.50
CA THR A 114 7.85 13.37 5.59
C THR A 114 8.31 12.48 4.45
N ALA A 115 7.55 11.45 4.09
CA ALA A 115 7.88 10.59 2.95
C ALA A 115 7.92 11.40 1.65
N LEU A 116 6.91 12.24 1.39
CA LEU A 116 6.86 13.11 0.22
C LEU A 116 8.01 14.11 0.16
N ALA A 117 8.34 14.76 1.29
CA ALA A 117 9.45 15.71 1.38
C ALA A 117 10.81 15.06 1.08
N ASN A 118 10.94 13.76 1.28
CA ASN A 118 12.13 12.97 0.99
C ASN A 118 12.07 12.20 -0.34
N GLY A 119 11.03 12.39 -1.16
CA GLY A 119 10.92 11.75 -2.46
C GLY A 119 10.54 10.26 -2.41
N ILE A 120 10.07 9.75 -1.26
CA ILE A 120 9.55 8.40 -1.11
C ILE A 120 8.04 8.43 -1.37
N THR A 121 7.53 7.56 -2.23
CA THR A 121 6.10 7.48 -2.54
C THR A 121 5.33 6.79 -1.41
N PRO A 122 4.45 7.49 -0.66
CA PRO A 122 3.66 6.84 0.36
C PRO A 122 2.51 6.03 -0.24
N ILE A 123 2.29 4.83 0.34
CA ILE A 123 1.07 4.03 0.18
C ILE A 123 0.27 4.25 1.45
N VAL A 124 -0.69 5.17 1.40
CA VAL A 124 -1.48 5.58 2.58
C VAL A 124 -2.68 4.67 2.74
N CYS A 125 -2.72 3.93 3.84
CA CYS A 125 -3.79 3.00 4.16
C CYS A 125 -4.94 3.70 4.87
N ILE A 126 -6.15 3.49 4.36
CA ILE A 126 -7.42 3.93 4.94
C ILE A 126 -8.43 2.79 4.89
N GLY A 127 -9.36 2.75 5.83
CA GLY A 127 -10.39 1.72 5.85
C GLY A 127 -11.20 1.70 7.14
N GLU A 128 -12.39 1.17 7.04
CA GLU A 128 -13.36 1.05 8.13
C GLU A 128 -13.29 -0.30 8.83
N LEU A 129 -13.65 -0.31 10.10
CA LEU A 129 -13.89 -1.50 10.91
C LEU A 129 -15.24 -2.14 10.57
N LEU A 130 -15.44 -3.41 10.98
CA LEU A 130 -16.71 -4.12 10.74
C LEU A 130 -17.89 -3.39 11.40
N GLU A 131 -17.74 -2.94 12.64
CA GLU A 131 -18.77 -2.21 13.38
C GLU A 131 -19.16 -0.89 12.67
N GLU A 132 -18.18 -0.18 12.11
CA GLU A 132 -18.42 1.05 11.37
C GLU A 132 -19.18 0.78 10.07
N ARG A 133 -18.85 -0.30 9.37
CA ARG A 133 -19.56 -0.73 8.17
C ARG A 133 -20.99 -1.16 8.47
N GLU A 134 -21.20 -2.00 9.48
CA GLU A 134 -22.53 -2.48 9.87
C GLU A 134 -23.44 -1.35 10.38
N SER A 135 -22.85 -0.30 10.95
CA SER A 135 -23.58 0.90 11.37
C SER A 135 -23.75 1.95 10.27
N GLY A 136 -23.33 1.66 9.03
CA GLY A 136 -23.48 2.57 7.89
C GLY A 136 -22.54 3.79 7.92
N LYS A 137 -21.43 3.73 8.68
CA LYS A 137 -20.48 4.83 8.85
C LYS A 137 -19.25 4.77 7.93
N THR A 138 -19.20 3.84 6.98
CA THR A 138 -18.06 3.65 6.07
C THR A 138 -17.62 4.97 5.43
N GLU A 139 -18.54 5.71 4.82
CA GLU A 139 -18.23 6.97 4.14
C GLU A 139 -17.72 8.06 5.10
N GLU A 140 -18.33 8.18 6.28
CA GLU A 140 -17.91 9.14 7.32
C GLU A 140 -16.47 8.86 7.78
N VAL A 141 -16.16 7.59 8.07
CA VAL A 141 -14.81 7.16 8.50
C VAL A 141 -13.79 7.44 7.41
N LEU A 142 -14.07 7.01 6.18
CA LEU A 142 -13.16 7.22 5.06
C LEU A 142 -12.94 8.70 4.74
N ALA A 143 -14.00 9.51 4.76
CA ALA A 143 -13.87 10.95 4.57
C ALA A 143 -13.01 11.58 5.65
N THR A 144 -13.18 11.21 6.91
CA THR A 144 -12.34 11.69 8.03
C THR A 144 -10.88 11.33 7.82
N GLN A 145 -10.58 10.06 7.52
CA GLN A 145 -9.21 9.58 7.28
C GLN A 145 -8.56 10.29 6.08
N ILE A 146 -9.32 10.59 5.02
CA ILE A 146 -8.84 11.37 3.87
C ILE A 146 -8.55 12.81 4.28
N HIS A 147 -9.50 13.50 4.91
CA HIS A 147 -9.35 14.90 5.27
C HIS A 147 -8.20 15.14 6.26
N GLU A 148 -8.09 14.32 7.29
CA GLU A 148 -7.07 14.48 8.31
C GLU A 148 -5.72 13.88 7.89
N GLY A 149 -5.74 12.69 7.27
CA GLY A 149 -4.52 11.98 6.88
C GLY A 149 -3.80 12.60 5.68
N LEU A 150 -4.52 13.31 4.79
CA LEU A 150 -3.95 13.89 3.57
C LEU A 150 -3.86 15.43 3.61
N LYS A 151 -4.12 16.03 4.77
CA LYS A 151 -4.06 17.48 4.96
C LYS A 151 -2.67 18.05 4.62
N GLY A 152 -2.65 19.14 3.85
CA GLY A 152 -1.41 19.87 3.52
C GLY A 152 -0.54 19.20 2.44
N ILE A 153 -1.02 18.13 1.79
CA ILE A 153 -0.35 17.57 0.63
C ILE A 153 -0.57 18.51 -0.56
N GLU A 154 0.51 18.93 -1.22
CA GLU A 154 0.46 19.83 -2.37
C GLU A 154 0.10 19.09 -3.67
N ASP A 155 0.63 17.90 -3.86
CA ASP A 155 0.42 17.08 -5.06
C ASP A 155 -0.01 15.66 -4.70
N ILE A 156 -1.32 15.44 -4.70
CA ILE A 156 -1.92 14.15 -4.35
C ILE A 156 -1.57 13.03 -5.34
N THR A 157 -1.10 13.36 -6.54
CA THR A 157 -0.72 12.35 -7.54
C THR A 157 0.59 11.62 -7.21
N LYS A 158 1.35 12.15 -6.23
CA LYS A 158 2.59 11.55 -5.74
C LYS A 158 2.41 10.49 -4.66
N ILE A 159 1.18 10.21 -4.26
CA ILE A 159 0.87 9.13 -3.32
C ILE A 159 0.10 8.01 -4.01
N VAL A 160 -0.04 6.90 -3.29
CA VAL A 160 -0.99 5.83 -3.56
C VAL A 160 -1.89 5.72 -2.34
N ILE A 161 -3.20 5.56 -2.53
CA ILE A 161 -4.10 5.19 -1.44
C ILE A 161 -4.33 3.68 -1.50
N ALA A 162 -4.29 3.00 -0.34
CA ALA A 162 -4.71 1.62 -0.21
C ALA A 162 -5.99 1.57 0.64
N TYR A 163 -7.10 1.18 0.01
CA TYR A 163 -8.35 0.95 0.72
C TYR A 163 -8.34 -0.43 1.36
N GLU A 164 -8.36 -0.46 2.67
CA GLU A 164 -8.37 -1.67 3.49
C GLU A 164 -9.75 -1.84 4.15
N PRO A 165 -10.68 -2.64 3.59
CA PRO A 165 -11.83 -3.09 4.38
C PRO A 165 -11.32 -3.95 5.54
N VAL A 166 -11.09 -3.34 6.73
CA VAL A 166 -10.38 -3.99 7.86
C VAL A 166 -11.06 -5.29 8.27
N TRP A 167 -12.38 -5.33 8.15
CA TRP A 167 -13.21 -6.51 8.39
C TRP A 167 -12.96 -7.68 7.42
N ALA A 168 -12.32 -7.42 6.28
CA ALA A 168 -11.97 -8.43 5.27
C ALA A 168 -10.49 -8.84 5.31
N ILE A 169 -9.68 -8.30 6.24
CA ILE A 169 -8.26 -8.62 6.35
C ILE A 169 -8.06 -9.81 7.28
N GLY A 170 -7.61 -10.96 6.75
CA GLY A 170 -7.26 -12.14 7.55
C GLY A 170 -8.46 -12.86 8.19
N THR A 171 -9.68 -12.48 7.88
CA THR A 171 -10.91 -13.05 8.47
C THR A 171 -11.53 -14.16 7.62
N GLY A 172 -11.06 -14.35 6.39
CA GLY A 172 -11.69 -15.21 5.39
C GLY A 172 -12.91 -14.58 4.71
N LYS A 173 -13.37 -13.40 5.13
CA LYS A 173 -14.36 -12.60 4.42
C LYS A 173 -13.65 -11.76 3.36
N THR A 174 -14.30 -11.56 2.21
CA THR A 174 -13.83 -10.69 1.14
C THR A 174 -14.96 -9.75 0.74
N ALA A 175 -14.62 -8.50 0.44
CA ALA A 175 -15.56 -7.65 -0.29
C ALA A 175 -15.73 -8.19 -1.71
N THR A 176 -16.93 -8.09 -2.30
CA THR A 176 -17.07 -8.37 -3.74
C THR A 176 -16.31 -7.29 -4.54
N ALA A 177 -16.02 -7.57 -5.80
CA ALA A 177 -15.34 -6.60 -6.67
C ALA A 177 -16.18 -5.31 -6.83
N GLU A 178 -17.50 -5.43 -6.91
CA GLU A 178 -18.44 -4.30 -6.97
C GLU A 178 -18.39 -3.47 -5.69
N GLN A 179 -18.46 -4.12 -4.51
CA GLN A 179 -18.40 -3.42 -3.23
C GLN A 179 -17.06 -2.67 -3.06
N ALA A 180 -15.94 -3.30 -3.44
CA ALA A 180 -14.64 -2.66 -3.42
C ALA A 180 -14.59 -1.46 -4.38
N ASN A 181 -15.11 -1.62 -5.59
CA ASN A 181 -15.16 -0.57 -6.59
C ASN A 181 -16.03 0.62 -6.17
N GLU A 182 -17.22 0.37 -5.61
CA GLU A 182 -18.11 1.43 -5.10
C GLU A 182 -17.43 2.25 -4.00
N THR A 183 -16.80 1.57 -3.03
CA THR A 183 -16.10 2.27 -1.95
C THR A 183 -14.89 3.05 -2.47
N ILE A 184 -14.13 2.49 -3.41
CA ILE A 184 -12.99 3.19 -4.03
C ILE A 184 -13.47 4.38 -4.89
N ALA A 185 -14.62 4.28 -5.57
CA ALA A 185 -15.25 5.39 -6.26
C ALA A 185 -15.59 6.54 -5.30
N PHE A 186 -16.15 6.22 -4.11
CA PHE A 186 -16.37 7.22 -3.06
C PHE A 186 -15.06 7.88 -2.59
N ILE A 187 -14.01 7.10 -2.33
CA ILE A 187 -12.68 7.62 -1.95
C ILE A 187 -12.17 8.59 -3.02
N ARG A 188 -12.21 8.21 -4.29
CA ARG A 188 -11.77 9.05 -5.41
C ARG A 188 -12.57 10.33 -5.52
N LYS A 189 -13.89 10.27 -5.36
CA LYS A 189 -14.77 11.44 -5.35
C LYS A 189 -14.37 12.39 -4.21
N THR A 190 -14.22 11.89 -2.98
CA THR A 190 -13.83 12.68 -1.81
C THR A 190 -12.47 13.37 -2.00
N VAL A 191 -11.49 12.66 -2.57
CA VAL A 191 -10.19 13.25 -2.94
C VAL A 191 -10.38 14.34 -4.00
N GLY A 192 -11.27 14.14 -4.98
CA GLY A 192 -11.59 15.14 -6.01
C GLY A 192 -12.20 16.41 -5.45
N GLU A 193 -13.03 16.28 -4.42
CA GLU A 193 -13.62 17.41 -3.69
C GLU A 193 -12.59 18.16 -2.84
N MET A 194 -11.65 17.44 -2.22
CA MET A 194 -10.62 18.03 -1.36
C MET A 194 -9.49 18.72 -2.14
N PHE A 195 -9.07 18.15 -3.28
CA PHE A 195 -7.93 18.64 -4.06
C PHE A 195 -8.38 19.19 -5.42
N CYS A 196 -8.61 18.31 -6.39
CA CYS A 196 -9.21 18.66 -7.67
C CYS A 196 -9.68 17.38 -8.39
N PRO A 197 -10.74 17.45 -9.23
CA PRO A 197 -11.22 16.28 -9.99
C PRO A 197 -10.13 15.65 -10.88
N LYS A 198 -9.35 16.48 -11.57
CA LYS A 198 -8.26 16.00 -12.43
C LYS A 198 -7.14 15.31 -11.64
N CYS A 199 -6.86 15.76 -10.43
CA CYS A 199 -5.88 15.12 -9.54
C CYS A 199 -6.38 13.74 -9.07
N ALA A 200 -7.66 13.63 -8.71
CA ALA A 200 -8.29 12.38 -8.34
C ALA A 200 -8.30 11.34 -9.48
N GLU A 201 -8.51 11.81 -10.71
CA GLU A 201 -8.40 10.96 -11.89
C GLU A 201 -6.99 10.40 -12.13
N ALA A 202 -5.95 11.10 -11.70
CA ALA A 202 -4.57 10.65 -11.83
C ALA A 202 -4.09 9.81 -10.64
N LEU A 203 -4.74 9.93 -9.49
CA LEU A 203 -4.41 9.20 -8.26
C LEU A 203 -4.63 7.70 -8.45
N ARG A 204 -3.66 6.89 -8.00
CA ARG A 204 -3.77 5.44 -7.95
C ARG A 204 -4.36 4.99 -6.62
N ILE A 205 -5.39 4.13 -6.67
CA ILE A 205 -6.03 3.57 -5.48
C ILE A 205 -5.97 2.05 -5.57
N GLN A 206 -5.31 1.43 -4.58
CA GLN A 206 -5.21 -0.01 -4.44
C GLN A 206 -6.35 -0.57 -3.59
N TYR A 207 -6.75 -1.80 -3.89
CA TYR A 207 -7.54 -2.61 -2.97
C TYR A 207 -6.61 -3.34 -2.00
N GLY A 208 -6.76 -3.09 -0.70
CA GLY A 208 -5.95 -3.65 0.39
C GLY A 208 -6.64 -4.77 1.17
N GLY A 209 -7.82 -5.22 0.73
CA GLY A 209 -8.46 -6.41 1.28
C GLY A 209 -7.84 -7.71 0.75
N SER A 210 -8.56 -8.82 0.92
CA SER A 210 -8.07 -10.14 0.51
C SER A 210 -8.06 -10.30 -1.02
N MET A 211 -6.96 -9.92 -1.67
CA MET A 211 -6.70 -10.19 -3.08
C MET A 211 -5.78 -11.40 -3.22
N ASN A 212 -6.11 -12.31 -4.15
CA ASN A 212 -5.37 -13.54 -4.43
C ASN A 212 -5.46 -13.89 -5.92
N ALA A 213 -4.77 -14.96 -6.36
CA ALA A 213 -4.76 -15.39 -7.76
C ALA A 213 -6.16 -15.74 -8.32
N GLY A 214 -7.12 -16.12 -7.46
CA GLY A 214 -8.47 -16.51 -7.89
C GLY A 214 -9.42 -15.32 -8.14
N ASN A 215 -9.17 -14.15 -7.51
CA ASN A 215 -10.06 -12.99 -7.62
C ASN A 215 -9.37 -11.74 -8.21
N CYS A 216 -8.07 -11.77 -8.44
CA CYS A 216 -7.34 -10.59 -8.91
C CYS A 216 -7.82 -10.09 -10.28
N LYS A 217 -8.19 -10.99 -11.20
CA LYS A 217 -8.69 -10.59 -12.53
C LYS A 217 -10.01 -9.82 -12.44
N GLU A 218 -10.94 -10.30 -11.62
CA GLU A 218 -12.23 -9.66 -11.39
C GLU A 218 -12.07 -8.28 -10.73
N LEU A 219 -11.26 -8.19 -9.68
CA LEU A 219 -10.95 -6.93 -8.99
C LEU A 219 -10.25 -5.93 -9.93
N MET A 220 -9.25 -6.37 -10.70
CA MET A 220 -8.50 -5.51 -11.61
C MET A 220 -9.27 -5.12 -12.88
N ALA A 221 -10.41 -5.77 -13.17
CA ALA A 221 -11.33 -5.35 -14.23
C ALA A 221 -12.21 -4.16 -13.82
N MET A 222 -12.27 -3.82 -12.54
CA MET A 222 -13.06 -2.71 -12.03
C MET A 222 -12.42 -1.35 -12.35
N PRO A 223 -13.18 -0.34 -12.80
CA PRO A 223 -12.64 0.92 -13.32
C PRO A 223 -11.95 1.78 -12.26
N GLU A 224 -12.30 1.64 -10.99
CA GLU A 224 -11.75 2.45 -9.90
C GLU A 224 -10.54 1.81 -9.20
N ILE A 225 -10.31 0.51 -9.40
CA ILE A 225 -9.24 -0.25 -8.74
C ILE A 225 -7.97 -0.19 -9.61
N ASP A 226 -6.93 0.45 -9.09
CA ASP A 226 -5.66 0.63 -9.79
C ASP A 226 -4.57 -0.36 -9.33
N GLY A 227 -4.91 -1.35 -8.57
CA GLY A 227 -3.95 -2.34 -8.07
C GLY A 227 -4.33 -2.99 -6.76
N GLY A 228 -3.34 -3.63 -6.13
CA GLY A 228 -3.54 -4.31 -4.87
C GLY A 228 -2.39 -4.12 -3.89
N LEU A 229 -2.74 -3.99 -2.60
CA LEU A 229 -1.80 -4.13 -1.49
C LEU A 229 -1.96 -5.55 -0.92
N ILE A 230 -0.99 -6.42 -1.21
CA ILE A 230 -1.12 -7.87 -1.09
C ILE A 230 -0.43 -8.37 0.19
N GLY A 231 -1.18 -8.96 1.11
CA GLY A 231 -0.63 -9.58 2.32
C GLY A 231 -0.08 -10.99 2.06
N GLY A 232 -0.69 -12.01 2.65
CA GLY A 232 -0.20 -13.39 2.66
C GLY A 232 0.14 -14.00 1.29
N ALA A 233 -0.59 -13.66 0.23
CA ALA A 233 -0.28 -14.13 -1.13
C ALA A 233 1.06 -13.58 -1.65
N SER A 234 1.56 -12.45 -1.13
CA SER A 234 2.88 -11.91 -1.51
C SER A 234 4.06 -12.70 -0.94
N LEU A 235 3.81 -13.61 0.00
CA LEU A 235 4.82 -14.48 0.61
C LEU A 235 5.07 -15.77 -0.17
N LYS A 236 4.39 -15.95 -1.32
CA LYS A 236 4.52 -17.11 -2.20
C LYS A 236 4.74 -16.64 -3.64
N ALA A 237 5.89 -16.94 -4.20
CA ALA A 237 6.28 -16.43 -5.52
C ALA A 237 5.24 -16.74 -6.63
N PRO A 238 4.68 -17.95 -6.76
CA PRO A 238 3.66 -18.24 -7.77
C PRO A 238 2.37 -17.43 -7.57
N ASP A 239 1.91 -17.28 -6.31
CA ASP A 239 0.67 -16.58 -6.00
C ASP A 239 0.82 -15.07 -6.28
N PHE A 240 1.93 -14.47 -5.85
CA PHE A 240 2.21 -13.07 -6.11
C PHE A 240 2.40 -12.79 -7.60
N ALA A 241 3.14 -13.65 -8.31
CA ALA A 241 3.32 -13.51 -9.75
C ALA A 241 2.01 -13.65 -10.53
N ALA A 242 1.08 -14.50 -10.10
CA ALA A 242 -0.24 -14.61 -10.72
C ALA A 242 -1.06 -13.31 -10.55
N ILE A 243 -0.95 -12.65 -9.38
CA ILE A 243 -1.60 -11.36 -9.15
C ILE A 243 -0.94 -10.26 -9.98
N VAL A 244 0.40 -10.22 -10.05
CA VAL A 244 1.14 -9.24 -10.88
C VAL A 244 0.78 -9.37 -12.36
N ASN A 245 0.58 -10.59 -12.84
CA ASN A 245 0.22 -10.89 -14.23
C ASN A 245 -1.31 -11.05 -14.43
N PHE A 246 -2.11 -10.28 -13.73
CA PHE A 246 -3.58 -10.35 -13.75
C PHE A 246 -4.20 -10.18 -15.15
N ASP A 247 -3.47 -9.60 -16.08
CA ASP A 247 -3.87 -9.29 -17.46
C ASP A 247 -3.46 -10.38 -18.48
N LYS A 248 -2.85 -11.48 -18.01
CA LYS A 248 -2.38 -12.60 -18.86
C LYS A 248 -3.27 -13.83 -18.78
#